data_b2ff1b3b0820644a47a5d711ecfa4ec1
#
_entry.id   b2ff1b3b0820644a47a5d711ecfa4ec1
#
_cell.length_a   1.000
_cell.length_b   1.000
_cell.length_c   1.000
_cell.angle_alpha   90.00
_cell.angle_beta   90.00
_cell.angle_gamma   90.00
#
_symmetry.space_group_name_H-M   'P 1'
#
loop_
_entity.id
_entity.type
_entity.pdbx_description
1 polymer ?
#
loop_
_entity_poly.entity_id
_entity_poly.type
_entity_poly.pdbx_seq_one_letter_code
_entity_poly.pdbx_strand_id
1 'polypeptide(L)'
;MNFGEKYFSLLEEAKKISGNENVTLVAVSKKHPFSSLESAYEQGIRIFGENSVQEGSSKWNEFEKNHSAKWQFDPSQKPIFHHIGPLQSGNIKKVVGVFGFVHGLGSWGAWKDLAKRALTEQVKIQYFLQFNLSKEDTKHGFEESDLDTVLKSLLEYSNEYCSFAGLMTMGPSDGDPILTRKVFKELRMIRDQYFSNGLLSMGMSGDYKIALEEGSNLIRIGTAIFGERNYG
;
A
#
# COMPACT_ATOMS: atom_id res chain seq x y z
N MET A 1 -20.61 12.80 -6.30
CA MET A 1 -19.48 13.19 -5.43
C MET A 1 -18.26 13.42 -6.30
N ASN A 2 -17.48 14.46 -6.04
CA ASN A 2 -16.28 14.77 -6.83
C ASN A 2 -15.05 14.12 -6.19
N PHE A 3 -14.86 12.82 -6.41
CA PHE A 3 -13.73 12.07 -5.88
C PHE A 3 -12.41 12.47 -6.57
N GLY A 4 -12.47 12.72 -7.88
CA GLY A 4 -11.32 13.10 -8.69
C GLY A 4 -10.71 14.42 -8.24
N GLU A 5 -11.52 15.46 -8.07
CA GLU A 5 -11.05 16.76 -7.61
C GLU A 5 -10.36 16.66 -6.25
N LYS A 6 -10.96 15.94 -5.29
CA LYS A 6 -10.36 15.72 -3.97
C LYS A 6 -9.03 14.97 -4.07
N TYR A 7 -8.99 13.91 -4.87
CA TYR A 7 -7.79 13.10 -5.07
C TYR A 7 -6.65 13.91 -5.67
N PHE A 8 -6.90 14.60 -6.78
CA PHE A 8 -5.85 15.35 -7.46
C PHE A 8 -5.40 16.58 -6.67
N SER A 9 -6.30 17.26 -5.95
CA SER A 9 -5.93 18.34 -5.02
C SER A 9 -5.02 17.85 -3.90
N LEU A 10 -5.34 16.69 -3.28
CA LEU A 10 -4.49 16.06 -2.27
C LEU A 10 -3.13 15.60 -2.83
N LEU A 11 -3.11 15.10 -4.06
CA LEU A 11 -1.87 14.67 -4.72
C LEU A 11 -0.95 15.88 -4.97
N GLU A 12 -1.50 16.99 -5.44
CA GLU A 12 -0.72 18.22 -5.64
C GLU A 12 -0.23 18.82 -4.30
N GLU A 13 -1.05 18.77 -3.24
CA GLU A 13 -0.60 19.15 -1.90
C GLU A 13 0.55 18.25 -1.42
N ALA A 14 0.43 16.94 -1.63
CA ALA A 14 1.45 15.97 -1.24
C ALA A 14 2.80 16.21 -1.95
N LYS A 15 2.76 16.48 -3.24
CA LYS A 15 3.95 16.84 -4.03
C LYS A 15 4.62 18.11 -3.49
N LYS A 16 3.85 19.14 -3.17
CA LYS A 16 4.36 20.39 -2.59
C LYS A 16 5.04 20.19 -1.25
N ILE A 17 4.43 19.39 -0.35
CA ILE A 17 4.99 19.12 0.98
C ILE A 17 6.29 18.32 0.88
N SER A 18 6.30 17.28 0.05
CA SER A 18 7.47 16.39 -0.08
C SER A 18 8.60 16.95 -0.94
N GLY A 19 8.31 17.93 -1.80
CA GLY A 19 9.23 18.36 -2.86
C GLY A 19 9.52 17.27 -3.91
N ASN A 20 8.70 16.22 -3.98
CA ASN A 20 8.87 15.06 -4.87
C ASN A 20 7.67 14.91 -5.80
N GLU A 21 7.88 15.09 -7.10
CA GLU A 21 6.83 14.94 -8.12
C GLU A 21 6.32 13.49 -8.27
N ASN A 22 7.09 12.50 -7.80
CA ASN A 22 6.77 11.08 -7.92
C ASN A 22 6.04 10.50 -6.69
N VAL A 23 5.44 11.35 -5.85
CA VAL A 23 4.61 10.86 -4.73
C VAL A 23 3.39 10.13 -5.27
N THR A 24 3.11 8.97 -4.71
CA THR A 24 1.93 8.16 -5.02
C THR A 24 0.87 8.33 -3.93
N LEU A 25 -0.34 8.69 -4.32
CA LEU A 25 -1.51 8.70 -3.45
C LEU A 25 -2.36 7.45 -3.70
N VAL A 26 -2.46 6.59 -2.71
CA VAL A 26 -3.32 5.40 -2.73
C VAL A 26 -4.70 5.80 -2.20
N ALA A 27 -5.72 5.76 -3.06
CA ALA A 27 -7.12 6.02 -2.68
C ALA A 27 -7.69 4.81 -1.93
N VAL A 28 -7.81 4.92 -0.60
CA VAL A 28 -8.24 3.82 0.27
C VAL A 28 -9.75 3.70 0.26
N SER A 29 -10.25 2.70 -0.45
CA SER A 29 -11.68 2.48 -0.73
C SER A 29 -12.33 1.39 0.13
N LYS A 30 -11.62 0.89 1.15
CA LYS A 30 -12.15 -0.12 2.08
C LYS A 30 -13.48 0.31 2.70
N LYS A 31 -14.45 -0.62 2.75
CA LYS A 31 -15.80 -0.40 3.27
C LYS A 31 -16.65 0.61 2.49
N HIS A 32 -16.24 1.01 1.30
CA HIS A 32 -17.07 1.75 0.36
C HIS A 32 -17.62 0.80 -0.71
N PRO A 33 -18.86 1.00 -1.21
CA PRO A 33 -19.44 0.15 -2.23
C PRO A 33 -18.67 0.25 -3.55
N PHE A 34 -18.80 -0.76 -4.41
CA PHE A 34 -18.17 -0.77 -5.73
C PHE A 34 -18.53 0.46 -6.57
N SER A 35 -19.77 0.93 -6.52
CA SER A 35 -20.20 2.13 -7.23
C SER A 35 -19.39 3.39 -6.90
N SER A 36 -18.89 3.52 -5.66
CA SER A 36 -18.01 4.62 -5.28
C SER A 36 -16.64 4.50 -5.93
N LEU A 37 -16.10 3.27 -6.02
CA LEU A 37 -14.82 3.02 -6.69
C LEU A 37 -14.95 3.24 -8.18
N GLU A 38 -16.00 2.73 -8.80
CA GLU A 38 -16.28 2.89 -10.23
C GLU A 38 -16.41 4.38 -10.58
N SER A 39 -17.17 5.15 -9.79
CA SER A 39 -17.26 6.60 -9.96
C SER A 39 -15.91 7.31 -9.79
N ALA A 40 -15.06 6.88 -8.86
CA ALA A 40 -13.72 7.42 -8.69
C ALA A 40 -12.80 7.05 -9.88
N TYR A 41 -12.90 5.83 -10.38
CA TYR A 41 -12.20 5.37 -11.57
C TYR A 41 -12.58 6.17 -12.82
N GLU A 42 -13.87 6.43 -13.04
CA GLU A 42 -14.36 7.26 -14.16
C GLU A 42 -13.85 8.71 -14.07
N GLN A 43 -13.57 9.20 -12.85
CA GLN A 43 -12.97 10.50 -12.60
C GLN A 43 -11.44 10.51 -12.66
N GLY A 44 -10.81 9.44 -13.17
CA GLY A 44 -9.37 9.37 -13.45
C GLY A 44 -8.51 8.73 -12.37
N ILE A 45 -9.05 8.31 -11.23
CA ILE A 45 -8.29 7.61 -10.20
C ILE A 45 -7.94 6.19 -10.69
N ARG A 46 -6.69 5.78 -10.53
CA ARG A 46 -6.19 4.48 -11.00
C ARG A 46 -5.54 3.65 -9.90
N ILE A 47 -5.28 4.21 -8.73
CA ILE A 47 -4.58 3.54 -7.63
C ILE A 47 -5.50 3.44 -6.44
N PHE A 48 -5.92 2.22 -6.12
CA PHE A 48 -6.86 1.94 -5.03
C PHE A 48 -6.23 1.07 -3.94
N GLY A 49 -6.63 1.30 -2.69
CA GLY A 49 -6.15 0.54 -1.54
C GLY A 49 -7.26 -0.20 -0.81
N GLU A 50 -7.09 -1.50 -0.60
CA GLU A 50 -8.02 -2.35 0.14
C GLU A 50 -7.34 -3.05 1.32
N ASN A 51 -8.04 -3.11 2.44
CA ASN A 51 -7.53 -3.73 3.66
C ASN A 51 -7.89 -5.21 3.77
N SER A 52 -8.98 -5.61 3.14
CA SER A 52 -9.47 -6.98 3.11
C SER A 52 -9.23 -7.59 1.73
N VAL A 53 -8.58 -8.74 1.71
CA VAL A 53 -8.36 -9.49 0.45
C VAL A 53 -9.69 -9.90 -0.17
N GLN A 54 -10.67 -10.30 0.64
CA GLN A 54 -12.00 -10.70 0.16
C GLN A 54 -12.73 -9.53 -0.52
N GLU A 55 -12.74 -8.37 0.14
CA GLU A 55 -13.38 -7.16 -0.40
C GLU A 55 -12.69 -6.69 -1.69
N GLY A 56 -11.35 -6.62 -1.67
CA GLY A 56 -10.57 -6.22 -2.85
C GLY A 56 -10.76 -7.17 -4.03
N SER A 57 -10.78 -8.48 -3.80
CA SER A 57 -11.02 -9.45 -4.87
C SER A 57 -12.43 -9.33 -5.45
N SER A 58 -13.45 -9.09 -4.62
CA SER A 58 -14.82 -8.88 -5.10
C SER A 58 -14.91 -7.64 -6.00
N LYS A 59 -14.35 -6.52 -5.56
CA LYS A 59 -14.33 -5.27 -6.32
C LYS A 59 -13.52 -5.39 -7.61
N TRP A 60 -12.39 -6.09 -7.57
CA TRP A 60 -11.58 -6.35 -8.76
C TRP A 60 -12.36 -7.13 -9.81
N ASN A 61 -13.04 -8.19 -9.42
CA ASN A 61 -13.84 -9.00 -10.34
C ASN A 61 -14.95 -8.18 -11.02
N GLU A 62 -15.58 -7.26 -10.29
CA GLU A 62 -16.57 -6.34 -10.87
C GLU A 62 -15.93 -5.36 -11.85
N PHE A 63 -14.75 -4.79 -11.52
CA PHE A 63 -13.99 -3.96 -12.46
C PHE A 63 -13.60 -4.71 -13.71
N GLU A 64 -13.05 -5.90 -13.57
CA GLU A 64 -12.62 -6.71 -14.70
C GLU A 64 -13.79 -7.04 -15.62
N LYS A 65 -14.95 -7.42 -15.05
CA LYS A 65 -16.18 -7.66 -15.80
C LYS A 65 -16.64 -6.44 -16.59
N ASN A 66 -16.58 -5.25 -15.98
CA ASN A 66 -17.16 -4.03 -16.58
C ASN A 66 -16.18 -3.34 -17.55
N HIS A 67 -14.87 -3.47 -17.35
CA HIS A 67 -13.88 -2.62 -18.03
C HIS A 67 -12.75 -3.37 -18.76
N SER A 68 -12.70 -4.70 -18.73
CA SER A 68 -11.59 -5.48 -19.32
C SER A 68 -11.36 -5.18 -20.81
N ALA A 69 -12.42 -4.97 -21.59
CA ALA A 69 -12.30 -4.61 -23.01
C ALA A 69 -11.59 -3.26 -23.20
N LYS A 70 -11.87 -2.27 -22.34
CA LYS A 70 -11.21 -0.96 -22.37
C LYS A 70 -9.71 -1.09 -22.04
N TRP A 71 -9.35 -1.97 -21.10
CA TRP A 71 -7.94 -2.20 -20.72
C TRP A 71 -7.13 -2.96 -21.77
N GLN A 72 -7.78 -3.82 -22.55
CA GLN A 72 -7.15 -4.47 -23.70
C GLN A 72 -6.80 -3.46 -24.79
N PHE A 73 -7.66 -2.45 -24.99
CA PHE A 73 -7.43 -1.39 -25.96
C PHE A 73 -6.41 -0.35 -25.45
N ASP A 74 -6.51 0.04 -24.17
CA ASP A 74 -5.60 0.98 -23.51
C ASP A 74 -5.20 0.45 -22.11
N PRO A 75 -4.06 -0.24 -21.97
CA PRO A 75 -3.57 -0.78 -20.71
C PRO A 75 -3.35 0.25 -19.62
N SER A 76 -3.15 1.55 -19.97
CA SER A 76 -2.98 2.63 -18.99
C SER A 76 -4.25 2.89 -18.17
N GLN A 77 -5.40 2.45 -18.68
CA GLN A 77 -6.68 2.59 -17.99
C GLN A 77 -6.89 1.51 -16.91
N LYS A 78 -6.06 0.45 -16.88
CA LYS A 78 -6.20 -0.60 -15.88
C LYS A 78 -5.87 -0.06 -14.49
N PRO A 79 -6.78 -0.20 -13.48
CA PRO A 79 -6.46 0.23 -12.13
C PRO A 79 -5.44 -0.70 -11.47
N ILE A 80 -4.69 -0.18 -10.52
CA ILE A 80 -3.75 -0.93 -9.69
C ILE A 80 -4.32 -1.00 -8.28
N PHE A 81 -4.53 -2.22 -7.80
CA PHE A 81 -4.98 -2.45 -6.43
C PHE A 81 -3.79 -2.72 -5.51
N HIS A 82 -3.76 -2.01 -4.40
CA HIS A 82 -2.80 -2.17 -3.31
C HIS A 82 -3.48 -2.87 -2.12
N HIS A 83 -2.96 -4.00 -1.70
CA HIS A 83 -3.34 -4.61 -0.42
C HIS A 83 -2.61 -3.88 0.70
N ILE A 84 -3.33 -3.16 1.54
CA ILE A 84 -2.75 -2.30 2.57
C ILE A 84 -2.93 -2.81 4.00
N GLY A 85 -3.61 -3.94 4.16
CA GLY A 85 -3.77 -4.63 5.45
C GLY A 85 -2.66 -5.65 5.72
N PRO A 86 -2.64 -6.24 6.92
CA PRO A 86 -1.72 -7.33 7.24
C PRO A 86 -2.01 -8.54 6.36
N LEU A 87 -0.95 -9.04 5.70
CA LEU A 87 -1.07 -10.23 4.84
C LEU A 87 -0.87 -11.50 5.65
N GLN A 88 -1.82 -12.42 5.54
CA GLN A 88 -1.77 -13.75 6.13
C GLN A 88 -1.58 -14.83 5.05
N SER A 89 -0.81 -15.89 5.33
CA SER A 89 -0.55 -17.00 4.40
C SER A 89 -1.82 -17.60 3.78
N GLY A 90 -2.89 -17.75 4.55
CA GLY A 90 -4.17 -18.28 4.07
C GLY A 90 -4.86 -17.46 2.97
N ASN A 91 -4.48 -16.21 2.78
CA ASN A 91 -5.10 -15.29 1.81
C ASN A 91 -4.30 -15.14 0.50
N ILE A 92 -3.08 -15.64 0.43
CA ILE A 92 -2.14 -15.39 -0.68
C ILE A 92 -2.68 -15.81 -2.04
N LYS A 93 -3.41 -16.93 -2.10
CA LYS A 93 -4.05 -17.37 -3.35
C LYS A 93 -5.00 -16.33 -3.97
N LYS A 94 -5.64 -15.50 -3.14
CA LYS A 94 -6.58 -14.46 -3.59
C LYS A 94 -5.88 -13.12 -3.82
N VAL A 95 -4.65 -12.96 -3.36
CA VAL A 95 -3.85 -11.73 -3.52
C VAL A 95 -3.17 -11.70 -4.89
N VAL A 96 -2.55 -12.81 -5.27
CA VAL A 96 -1.86 -12.94 -6.55
C VAL A 96 -2.87 -12.91 -7.70
N GLY A 97 -2.65 -12.04 -8.66
CA GLY A 97 -3.56 -11.80 -9.80
C GLY A 97 -4.58 -10.68 -9.60
N VAL A 98 -4.80 -10.24 -8.35
CA VAL A 98 -5.71 -9.13 -8.01
C VAL A 98 -4.95 -7.88 -7.63
N PHE A 99 -3.98 -8.00 -6.73
CA PHE A 99 -3.22 -6.86 -6.23
C PHE A 99 -1.86 -6.76 -6.91
N GLY A 100 -1.51 -5.54 -7.35
CA GLY A 100 -0.18 -5.24 -7.87
C GLY A 100 0.84 -5.01 -6.76
N PHE A 101 0.37 -4.57 -5.59
CA PHE A 101 1.20 -4.25 -4.42
C PHE A 101 0.64 -4.81 -3.12
N VAL A 102 1.54 -5.26 -2.24
CA VAL A 102 1.25 -5.62 -0.85
C VAL A 102 2.07 -4.73 0.07
N HIS A 103 1.40 -4.02 1.00
CA HIS A 103 2.07 -3.11 1.94
C HIS A 103 2.29 -3.74 3.33
N GLY A 104 1.35 -4.58 3.77
CA GLY A 104 1.36 -5.17 5.11
C GLY A 104 2.05 -6.53 5.19
N LEU A 105 3.24 -6.68 4.58
CA LEU A 105 4.01 -7.92 4.63
C LEU A 105 4.96 -7.89 5.84
N GLY A 106 4.50 -8.42 6.97
CA GLY A 106 5.20 -8.38 8.26
C GLY A 106 5.34 -9.75 8.92
N SER A 107 5.40 -10.84 8.14
CA SER A 107 5.67 -12.18 8.68
C SER A 107 6.43 -13.06 7.68
N TRP A 108 7.34 -13.89 8.19
CA TRP A 108 8.18 -14.79 7.41
C TRP A 108 7.37 -15.76 6.55
N GLY A 109 6.34 -16.38 7.14
CA GLY A 109 5.47 -17.33 6.43
C GLY A 109 4.75 -16.70 5.26
N ALA A 110 4.11 -15.54 5.45
CA ALA A 110 3.40 -14.85 4.39
C ALA A 110 4.36 -14.39 3.27
N TRP A 111 5.58 -13.95 3.62
CA TRP A 111 6.57 -13.52 2.63
C TRP A 111 7.03 -14.68 1.75
N LYS A 112 7.45 -15.80 2.37
CA LYS A 112 7.83 -17.01 1.65
C LYS A 112 6.72 -17.53 0.74
N ASP A 113 5.49 -17.58 1.26
CA ASP A 113 4.33 -18.07 0.51
C ASP A 113 3.97 -17.15 -0.65
N LEU A 114 4.06 -15.81 -0.47
CA LEU A 114 3.83 -14.83 -1.53
C LEU A 114 4.84 -15.01 -2.66
N ALA A 115 6.14 -15.10 -2.33
CA ALA A 115 7.21 -15.27 -3.30
C ALA A 115 7.04 -16.56 -4.11
N LYS A 116 6.77 -17.68 -3.41
CA LYS A 116 6.51 -18.98 -4.05
C LYS A 116 5.29 -18.93 -4.96
N ARG A 117 4.19 -18.32 -4.50
CA ARG A 117 2.95 -18.27 -5.27
C ARG A 117 3.07 -17.41 -6.52
N ALA A 118 3.66 -16.22 -6.41
CA ALA A 118 3.90 -15.32 -7.53
C ALA A 118 4.76 -16.01 -8.62
N LEU A 119 5.82 -16.71 -8.23
CA LEU A 119 6.65 -17.47 -9.14
C LEU A 119 5.89 -18.64 -9.81
N THR A 120 5.11 -19.40 -9.03
CA THR A 120 4.35 -20.54 -9.56
C THR A 120 3.29 -20.11 -10.58
N GLU A 121 2.62 -18.98 -10.34
CA GLU A 121 1.57 -18.46 -11.22
C GLU A 121 2.11 -17.52 -12.31
N GLN A 122 3.39 -17.16 -12.27
CA GLN A 122 4.06 -16.20 -13.16
C GLN A 122 3.34 -14.85 -13.20
N VAL A 123 2.87 -14.39 -12.03
CA VAL A 123 2.14 -13.12 -11.88
C VAL A 123 3.00 -12.13 -11.09
N LYS A 124 3.24 -10.97 -11.69
CA LYS A 124 4.05 -9.92 -11.05
C LYS A 124 3.31 -9.28 -9.88
N ILE A 125 3.99 -9.18 -8.75
CA ILE A 125 3.54 -8.48 -7.55
C ILE A 125 4.72 -7.81 -6.87
N GLN A 126 4.50 -6.63 -6.33
CA GLN A 126 5.49 -5.89 -5.57
C GLN A 126 5.10 -5.84 -4.10
N TYR A 127 6.08 -5.82 -3.19
CA TYR A 127 5.78 -5.80 -1.77
C TYR A 127 6.62 -4.80 -0.99
N PHE A 128 6.00 -4.29 0.07
CA PHE A 128 6.66 -3.52 1.13
C PHE A 128 6.79 -4.40 2.36
N LEU A 129 7.96 -4.39 2.98
CA LEU A 129 8.15 -5.03 4.28
C LEU A 129 7.67 -4.09 5.37
N GLN A 130 6.72 -4.56 6.18
CA GLN A 130 6.17 -3.79 7.28
C GLN A 130 7.03 -3.97 8.53
N PHE A 131 7.47 -2.84 9.11
CA PHE A 131 8.15 -2.79 10.40
C PHE A 131 7.24 -2.20 11.48
N ASN A 132 7.27 -2.79 12.69
CA ASN A 132 6.59 -2.30 13.88
C ASN A 132 7.50 -1.40 14.72
N LEU A 133 7.73 -0.17 14.26
CA LEU A 133 8.60 0.80 14.93
C LEU A 133 7.89 1.58 16.05
N SER A 134 6.55 1.55 16.10
CA SER A 134 5.79 2.13 17.23
C SER A 134 5.84 1.26 18.48
N LYS A 135 6.32 0.01 18.38
CA LYS A 135 6.45 -0.97 19.47
C LYS A 135 5.14 -1.25 20.20
N GLU A 136 4.02 -1.14 19.49
CA GLU A 136 2.69 -1.50 20.00
C GLU A 136 2.41 -2.99 19.74
N ASP A 137 2.10 -3.76 20.78
CA ASP A 137 1.83 -5.22 20.69
C ASP A 137 0.70 -5.58 19.71
N THR A 138 -0.22 -4.65 19.46
CA THR A 138 -1.34 -4.82 18.55
C THR A 138 -0.99 -4.67 17.07
N LYS A 139 0.22 -4.20 16.77
CA LYS A 139 0.66 -3.98 15.39
C LYS A 139 1.53 -5.12 14.88
N HIS A 140 1.24 -5.52 13.65
CA HIS A 140 2.03 -6.50 12.92
C HIS A 140 3.27 -5.83 12.30
N GLY A 141 4.30 -6.61 12.06
CA GLY A 141 5.51 -6.14 11.38
C GLY A 141 6.74 -6.87 11.90
N PHE A 142 7.84 -6.71 11.17
CA PHE A 142 9.17 -7.09 11.64
C PHE A 142 9.65 -6.09 12.68
N GLU A 143 10.45 -6.55 13.62
CA GLU A 143 11.14 -5.69 14.58
C GLU A 143 12.48 -5.21 13.98
N GLU A 144 13.05 -4.16 14.54
CA GLU A 144 14.37 -3.68 14.14
C GLU A 144 15.45 -4.77 14.33
N SER A 145 15.31 -5.60 15.36
CA SER A 145 16.18 -6.77 15.62
C SER A 145 16.13 -7.83 14.52
N ASP A 146 15.14 -7.84 13.66
CA ASP A 146 15.01 -8.78 12.54
C ASP A 146 15.80 -8.36 11.30
N LEU A 147 16.38 -7.17 11.26
CA LEU A 147 17.00 -6.57 10.07
C LEU A 147 18.00 -7.48 9.37
N ASP A 148 18.91 -8.10 10.09
CA ASP A 148 19.91 -9.00 9.49
C ASP A 148 19.26 -10.21 8.82
N THR A 149 18.21 -10.75 9.41
CA THR A 149 17.45 -11.87 8.85
C THR A 149 16.61 -11.41 7.65
N VAL A 150 16.01 -10.22 7.72
CA VAL A 150 15.28 -9.60 6.61
C VAL A 150 16.19 -9.42 5.40
N LEU A 151 17.39 -8.89 5.57
CA LEU A 151 18.35 -8.68 4.48
C LEU A 151 18.74 -10.00 3.78
N LYS A 152 19.01 -11.05 4.56
CA LYS A 152 19.27 -12.39 4.01
C LYS A 152 18.08 -12.97 3.25
N SER A 153 16.88 -12.85 3.85
CA SER A 153 15.65 -13.37 3.25
C SER A 153 15.21 -12.58 2.01
N LEU A 154 15.61 -11.32 1.88
CA LEU A 154 15.36 -10.52 0.69
C LEU A 154 16.00 -11.15 -0.56
N LEU A 155 17.21 -11.67 -0.42
CA LEU A 155 17.92 -12.37 -1.51
C LEU A 155 17.27 -13.72 -1.83
N GLU A 156 16.72 -14.40 -0.83
CA GLU A 156 16.08 -15.71 -0.98
C GLU A 156 14.67 -15.61 -1.57
N TYR A 157 13.86 -14.63 -1.12
CA TYR A 157 12.43 -14.55 -1.45
C TYR A 157 12.09 -13.57 -2.58
N SER A 158 13.03 -12.75 -3.04
CA SER A 158 12.83 -11.95 -4.25
C SER A 158 13.06 -12.77 -5.50
N ASN A 159 12.19 -12.60 -6.49
CA ASN A 159 12.32 -13.24 -7.80
C ASN A 159 11.70 -12.34 -8.89
N GLU A 160 11.75 -12.76 -10.15
CA GLU A 160 11.26 -11.97 -11.28
C GLU A 160 9.75 -11.62 -11.23
N TYR A 161 8.97 -12.37 -10.42
CA TYR A 161 7.54 -12.17 -10.25
C TYR A 161 7.18 -11.56 -8.88
N CYS A 162 8.07 -11.64 -7.90
CA CYS A 162 7.84 -11.10 -6.56
C CYS A 162 9.00 -10.19 -6.18
N SER A 163 8.83 -8.88 -6.34
CA SER A 163 9.91 -7.90 -6.18
C SER A 163 9.70 -6.98 -4.99
N PHE A 164 10.79 -6.67 -4.30
CA PHE A 164 10.82 -5.70 -3.22
C PHE A 164 10.58 -4.30 -3.76
N ALA A 165 9.60 -3.58 -3.20
CA ALA A 165 9.31 -2.19 -3.51
C ALA A 165 9.85 -1.22 -2.46
N GLY A 166 9.90 -1.64 -1.19
CA GLY A 166 10.35 -0.76 -0.13
C GLY A 166 9.87 -1.18 1.26
N LEU A 167 9.83 -0.21 2.16
CA LEU A 167 9.46 -0.40 3.56
C LEU A 167 8.12 0.28 3.87
N MET A 168 7.40 -0.26 4.85
CA MET A 168 6.14 0.28 5.33
C MET A 168 6.13 0.34 6.86
N THR A 169 5.54 1.40 7.40
CA THR A 169 5.17 1.46 8.82
C THR A 169 3.88 2.26 9.01
N MET A 170 3.34 2.18 10.22
CA MET A 170 2.21 2.98 10.68
C MET A 170 2.65 3.80 11.90
N GLY A 171 2.19 5.04 11.96
CA GLY A 171 2.34 5.89 13.14
C GLY A 171 1.64 5.31 14.37
N PRO A 172 1.88 5.85 15.56
CA PRO A 172 1.26 5.39 16.81
C PRO A 172 -0.27 5.52 16.75
N SER A 173 -0.97 4.65 17.46
CA SER A 173 -2.45 4.60 17.43
C SER A 173 -3.12 5.81 18.09
N ASP A 174 -2.45 6.46 19.02
CA ASP A 174 -2.92 7.69 19.69
C ASP A 174 -2.75 8.96 18.84
N GLY A 175 -1.99 8.84 17.72
CA GLY A 175 -1.76 9.96 16.81
C GLY A 175 -0.80 11.03 17.35
N ASP A 176 0.00 10.73 18.39
CA ASP A 176 1.01 11.67 18.90
C ASP A 176 1.96 12.13 17.78
N PRO A 177 2.02 13.43 17.44
CA PRO A 177 2.80 13.90 16.30
C PRO A 177 4.32 13.78 16.49
N ILE A 178 4.80 13.85 17.74
CA ILE A 178 6.23 13.73 18.07
C ILE A 178 6.66 12.28 17.87
N LEU A 179 5.90 11.35 18.42
CA LEU A 179 6.17 9.92 18.25
C LEU A 179 5.98 9.48 16.79
N THR A 180 4.95 9.99 16.11
CA THR A 180 4.73 9.76 14.67
C THR A 180 5.95 10.15 13.84
N ARG A 181 6.48 11.36 14.06
CA ARG A 181 7.68 11.83 13.38
C ARG A 181 8.89 10.95 13.66
N LYS A 182 9.06 10.55 14.93
CA LYS A 182 10.16 9.66 15.33
C LYS A 182 10.08 8.34 14.57
N VAL A 183 8.92 7.68 14.55
CA VAL A 183 8.67 6.41 13.85
C VAL A 183 8.95 6.51 12.35
N PHE A 184 8.46 7.57 11.70
CA PHE A 184 8.68 7.75 10.27
C PHE A 184 10.13 8.06 9.91
N LYS A 185 10.80 8.86 10.73
CA LYS A 185 12.23 9.14 10.60
C LYS A 185 13.07 7.87 10.76
N GLU A 186 12.73 7.02 11.74
CA GLU A 186 13.40 5.74 11.98
C GLU A 186 13.26 4.81 10.76
N LEU A 187 12.06 4.68 10.19
CA LEU A 187 11.89 3.90 8.96
C LEU A 187 12.72 4.46 7.79
N ARG A 188 12.78 5.78 7.64
CA ARG A 188 13.62 6.43 6.62
C ARG A 188 15.10 6.09 6.84
N MET A 189 15.60 6.17 8.07
CA MET A 189 16.98 5.83 8.39
C MET A 189 17.31 4.38 8.05
N ILE A 190 16.41 3.43 8.38
CA ILE A 190 16.55 2.02 8.00
C ILE A 190 16.61 1.88 6.47
N ARG A 191 15.69 2.55 5.73
CA ARG A 191 15.71 2.54 4.27
C ARG A 191 17.02 3.08 3.71
N ASP A 192 17.46 4.25 4.16
CA ASP A 192 18.65 4.93 3.65
C ASP A 192 19.92 4.11 3.89
N GLN A 193 19.97 3.40 5.01
CA GLN A 193 21.14 2.60 5.37
C GLN A 193 21.17 1.24 4.67
N TYR A 194 20.05 0.56 4.53
CA TYR A 194 20.00 -0.84 4.10
C TYR A 194 19.29 -1.09 2.78
N PHE A 195 18.43 -0.16 2.34
CA PHE A 195 17.53 -0.34 1.20
C PHE A 195 17.44 0.92 0.33
N SER A 196 18.59 1.49 -0.06
CA SER A 196 18.71 2.82 -0.68
C SER A 196 17.80 3.08 -1.89
N ASN A 197 17.39 2.03 -2.61
CA ASN A 197 16.44 2.13 -3.74
C ASN A 197 14.99 1.84 -3.31
N GLY A 198 14.75 1.56 -2.03
CA GLY A 198 13.42 1.23 -1.52
C GLY A 198 12.53 2.48 -1.36
N LEU A 199 11.25 2.32 -1.69
CA LEU A 199 10.24 3.34 -1.43
C LEU A 199 9.77 3.26 0.03
N LEU A 200 9.21 4.38 0.54
CA LEU A 200 8.59 4.45 1.86
C LEU A 200 7.08 4.57 1.72
N SER A 201 6.34 3.58 2.24
CA SER A 201 4.90 3.60 2.36
C SER A 201 4.50 3.92 3.80
N MET A 202 4.29 5.19 4.09
CA MET A 202 3.88 5.67 5.41
C MET A 202 3.00 6.90 5.28
N GLY A 203 2.11 7.13 6.24
CA GLY A 203 1.17 8.24 6.24
C GLY A 203 -0.25 7.85 5.79
N MET A 204 -1.21 8.21 6.63
CA MET A 204 -2.65 8.08 6.46
C MET A 204 -3.32 9.45 6.65
N SER A 205 -4.65 9.52 6.64
CA SER A 205 -5.40 10.78 6.72
C SER A 205 -5.01 11.69 7.90
N GLY A 206 -4.57 11.13 9.02
CA GLY A 206 -4.19 11.90 10.22
C GLY A 206 -2.73 12.35 10.28
N ASP A 207 -1.84 11.71 9.52
CA ASP A 207 -0.39 11.87 9.69
C ASP A 207 0.41 11.98 8.39
N TYR A 208 -0.26 12.02 7.22
CA TYR A 208 0.40 12.05 5.91
C TYR A 208 1.34 13.24 5.71
N LYS A 209 1.05 14.41 6.31
CA LYS A 209 1.92 15.59 6.20
C LYS A 209 3.27 15.33 6.85
N ILE A 210 3.26 14.79 8.08
CA ILE A 210 4.48 14.38 8.77
C ILE A 210 5.22 13.31 7.99
N ALA A 211 4.49 12.33 7.42
CA ALA A 211 5.08 11.29 6.60
C ALA A 211 5.79 11.83 5.36
N LEU A 212 5.19 12.79 4.66
CA LEU A 212 5.78 13.44 3.48
C LEU A 212 7.03 14.24 3.83
N GLU A 213 6.99 14.99 4.94
CA GLU A 213 8.16 15.72 5.47
C GLU A 213 9.31 14.76 5.84
N GLU A 214 8.98 13.54 6.29
CA GLU A 214 9.94 12.48 6.57
C GLU A 214 10.28 11.60 5.35
N GLY A 215 9.90 12.00 4.15
CA GLY A 215 10.33 11.38 2.89
C GLY A 215 9.47 10.23 2.39
N SER A 216 8.19 10.16 2.78
CA SER A 216 7.26 9.17 2.25
C SER A 216 7.11 9.29 0.73
N ASN A 217 7.14 8.16 0.04
CA ASN A 217 6.87 8.06 -1.39
C ASN A 217 5.41 7.67 -1.68
N LEU A 218 4.75 6.96 -0.73
CA LEU A 218 3.37 6.51 -0.86
C LEU A 218 2.58 6.86 0.40
N ILE A 219 1.50 7.62 0.22
CA ILE A 219 0.52 7.92 1.26
C ILE A 219 -0.80 7.22 0.97
N ARG A 220 -1.56 6.86 2.03
CA ARG A 220 -2.78 6.04 1.93
C ARG A 220 -3.96 6.79 2.54
N ILE A 221 -4.77 7.43 1.70
CA ILE A 221 -5.85 8.33 2.13
C ILE A 221 -7.22 7.76 1.76
N GLY A 222 -8.11 7.66 2.73
CA GLY A 222 -9.48 7.18 2.53
C GLY A 222 -10.52 8.27 2.76
N THR A 223 -10.73 8.66 4.00
CA THR A 223 -11.83 9.54 4.45
C THR A 223 -11.84 10.89 3.73
N ALA A 224 -10.69 11.48 3.45
CA ALA A 224 -10.62 12.77 2.75
C ALA A 224 -11.08 12.66 1.27
N ILE A 225 -11.01 11.47 0.65
CA ILE A 225 -11.44 11.22 -0.73
C ILE A 225 -12.90 10.73 -0.76
N PHE A 226 -13.20 9.64 -0.05
CA PHE A 226 -14.49 8.94 -0.13
C PHE A 226 -15.52 9.42 0.89
N GLY A 227 -15.11 10.18 1.90
CA GLY A 227 -15.97 10.59 3.02
C GLY A 227 -15.96 9.57 4.17
N GLU A 228 -16.80 9.80 5.17
CA GLU A 228 -16.99 8.88 6.28
C GLU A 228 -17.63 7.56 5.81
N ARG A 229 -17.29 6.47 6.51
CA ARG A 229 -17.79 5.14 6.20
C ARG A 229 -19.22 5.00 6.70
N ASN A 230 -20.12 4.60 5.83
CA ASN A 230 -21.46 4.18 6.25
C ASN A 230 -21.35 2.77 6.84
N TYR A 231 -21.39 2.69 8.17
CA TYR A 231 -21.60 1.42 8.88
C TYR A 231 -23.14 1.18 8.85
N GLY A 232 -23.65 0.63 7.74
CA GLY A 232 -24.99 0.10 7.69
C GLY A 232 -25.05 -1.27 8.33
#